data_f45ede66acd43d8bfc43396d7261750a
#
_entry.id   f45ede66acd43d8bfc43396d7261750a
#
_cell.length_a   1.000
_cell.length_b   1.000
_cell.length_c   1.000
_cell.angle_alpha   90.00
_cell.angle_beta   90.00
_cell.angle_gamma   90.00
#
_symmetry.space_group_name_H-M   'P 1'
#
loop_
_entity.id
_entity.type
_entity.pdbx_description
1 polymer ?
#
loop_
_entity_poly.entity_id
_entity_poly.type
_entity_poly.pdbx_seq_one_letter_code
_entity_poly.pdbx_strand_id
1 'polypeptide(L)'
;MRRRIFGSMVLNAVVILLACAVLIMGVLYSYFEKRLETELQNTTNYIAQGVLLDGTDYLESLDSGASRITWIDSDGTVLYDSDEDASQMENHAQREEIREAFLTGHGSSIRYSETLSQKQVYYAQRLSDGTVLRVSNLQYTVWVLVLQILQPVALVLFVALILALFLAGRLSRQIIEPINALDLQHPETAKTYDELSPLLSKIHSQNRQIQDQIEELRRKQEEFTAITENMNEGLVAVDEQTRVLSCNSAALRLLDASLPEGDEEVSVYTLDRSGEFQAVVDEALKGQRCEKIMEKGDRCIQVLASPVEEKGAPAGAVLIFWDATEREQRESLRREFTANVSHELKTPLTSILGTAEILENGMVKPEDIGHFAGNIRREAQRLIDLVSDIIKLSRLDEENVELERKPVDLYVLCRGVREQLRTAAEKKNITVDLEGGPVAVRGVPQVLEEMIYNLCDNAIAYNRNGGHVKLTAERVGRGARVVVEDNGVGIARDQQERVFERFYRVDKSHSGRGTGLGLSIVKHGAAFHGAQLSLQSHEGQGTTVTLTFPEAE
;
A
#
# COMPACT_ATOMS: atom_id res chain seq x y z
N MET A 1 -25.81 -20.26 -20.37
CA MET A 1 -27.19 -20.20 -19.83
C MET A 1 -28.24 -20.40 -20.92
N ARG A 2 -28.24 -19.65 -22.02
CA ARG A 2 -29.18 -19.72 -23.15
C ARG A 2 -29.45 -21.14 -23.68
N ARG A 3 -28.40 -21.94 -24.01
CA ARG A 3 -28.56 -23.33 -24.52
C ARG A 3 -29.24 -24.26 -23.54
N ARG A 4 -29.03 -24.11 -22.24
CA ARG A 4 -29.68 -24.96 -21.21
C ARG A 4 -31.15 -24.61 -21.04
N ILE A 5 -31.51 -23.31 -20.99
CA ILE A 5 -32.93 -22.89 -20.87
C ILE A 5 -33.68 -23.27 -22.13
N PHE A 6 -33.15 -22.99 -23.31
CA PHE A 6 -33.73 -23.38 -24.58
C PHE A 6 -33.94 -24.91 -24.66
N GLY A 7 -32.87 -25.69 -24.34
CA GLY A 7 -32.96 -27.15 -24.33
C GLY A 7 -34.01 -27.71 -23.35
N SER A 8 -34.12 -27.12 -22.15
CA SER A 8 -35.16 -27.51 -21.18
C SER A 8 -36.57 -27.20 -21.69
N MET A 9 -36.78 -26.02 -22.30
CA MET A 9 -38.10 -25.66 -22.87
C MET A 9 -38.47 -26.59 -24.01
N VAL A 10 -37.54 -26.92 -24.90
CA VAL A 10 -37.76 -27.84 -26.01
C VAL A 10 -38.04 -29.25 -25.51
N LEU A 11 -37.28 -29.73 -24.52
CA LEU A 11 -37.49 -31.04 -23.92
C LEU A 11 -38.89 -31.15 -23.31
N ASN A 12 -39.32 -30.15 -22.54
CA ASN A 12 -40.65 -30.13 -21.95
C ASN A 12 -41.73 -30.11 -23.03
N ALA A 13 -41.59 -29.32 -24.10
CA ALA A 13 -42.52 -29.30 -25.21
C ALA A 13 -42.62 -30.67 -25.89
N VAL A 14 -41.50 -31.33 -26.17
CA VAL A 14 -41.46 -32.69 -26.74
C VAL A 14 -42.16 -33.70 -25.84
N VAL A 15 -41.87 -33.68 -24.52
CA VAL A 15 -42.54 -34.58 -23.58
C VAL A 15 -44.04 -34.38 -23.54
N ILE A 16 -44.50 -33.14 -23.52
CA ILE A 16 -45.93 -32.82 -23.53
C ILE A 16 -46.59 -33.28 -24.86
N LEU A 17 -45.94 -33.01 -26.00
CA LEU A 17 -46.48 -33.45 -27.31
C LEU A 17 -46.55 -34.96 -27.41
N LEU A 18 -45.55 -35.70 -26.91
CA LEU A 18 -45.58 -37.17 -26.87
C LEU A 18 -46.71 -37.69 -25.95
N ALA A 19 -46.86 -37.11 -24.77
CA ALA A 19 -47.96 -37.46 -23.86
C ALA A 19 -49.31 -37.21 -24.49
N CYS A 20 -49.52 -36.07 -25.14
CA CYS A 20 -50.73 -35.74 -25.90
C CYS A 20 -50.96 -36.72 -27.05
N ALA A 21 -49.93 -37.11 -27.80
CA ALA A 21 -50.05 -38.08 -28.89
C ALA A 21 -50.52 -39.45 -28.40
N VAL A 22 -49.96 -39.94 -27.29
CA VAL A 22 -50.36 -41.22 -26.69
C VAL A 22 -51.82 -41.16 -26.20
N LEU A 23 -52.19 -40.06 -25.56
CA LEU A 23 -53.54 -39.89 -25.04
C LEU A 23 -54.58 -39.78 -26.16
N ILE A 24 -54.30 -38.99 -27.21
CA ILE A 24 -55.17 -38.88 -28.40
C ILE A 24 -55.32 -40.25 -29.07
N MET A 25 -54.22 -40.99 -29.25
CA MET A 25 -54.28 -42.31 -29.87
C MET A 25 -55.11 -43.28 -29.06
N GLY A 26 -54.98 -43.28 -27.72
CA GLY A 26 -55.74 -44.11 -26.81
C GLY A 26 -57.25 -43.80 -26.89
N VAL A 27 -57.61 -42.52 -26.88
CA VAL A 27 -59.01 -42.07 -26.99
C VAL A 27 -59.59 -42.44 -28.35
N LEU A 28 -58.89 -42.23 -29.45
CA LEU A 28 -59.35 -42.58 -30.79
C LEU A 28 -59.52 -44.08 -30.94
N TYR A 29 -58.59 -44.89 -30.43
CA TYR A 29 -58.72 -46.33 -30.47
C TYR A 29 -59.98 -46.81 -29.77
N SER A 30 -60.22 -46.38 -28.54
CA SER A 30 -61.44 -46.73 -27.79
C SER A 30 -62.74 -46.25 -28.48
N TYR A 31 -62.64 -45.05 -29.07
CA TYR A 31 -63.81 -44.51 -29.80
C TYR A 31 -64.19 -45.37 -31.03
N PHE A 32 -63.22 -45.77 -31.85
CA PHE A 32 -63.42 -46.57 -33.03
C PHE A 32 -63.84 -48.00 -32.70
N GLU A 33 -63.26 -48.61 -31.66
CA GLU A 33 -63.64 -49.92 -31.18
C GLU A 33 -65.14 -49.94 -30.79
N LYS A 34 -65.56 -49.00 -29.97
CA LYS A 34 -66.96 -48.87 -29.55
C LYS A 34 -67.93 -48.58 -30.72
N ARG A 35 -67.47 -47.78 -31.67
CA ARG A 35 -68.25 -47.45 -32.87
C ARG A 35 -68.46 -48.69 -33.77
N LEU A 36 -67.41 -49.49 -33.96
CA LEU A 36 -67.51 -50.73 -34.73
C LEU A 36 -68.48 -51.71 -34.10
N GLU A 37 -68.43 -51.90 -32.79
CA GLU A 37 -69.37 -52.74 -32.06
C GLU A 37 -70.84 -52.25 -32.26
N THR A 38 -71.08 -50.93 -32.14
CA THR A 38 -72.38 -50.34 -32.35
C THR A 38 -72.85 -50.50 -33.80
N GLU A 39 -71.96 -50.39 -34.77
CA GLU A 39 -72.25 -50.55 -36.19
C GLU A 39 -72.61 -51.98 -36.52
N LEU A 40 -71.91 -52.98 -35.98
CA LEU A 40 -72.22 -54.39 -36.11
C LEU A 40 -73.57 -54.70 -35.47
N GLN A 41 -73.89 -54.16 -34.31
CA GLN A 41 -75.20 -54.31 -33.65
C GLN A 41 -76.30 -53.75 -34.49
N ASN A 42 -76.15 -52.54 -35.05
CA ASN A 42 -77.14 -51.93 -35.89
C ASN A 42 -77.40 -52.71 -37.19
N THR A 43 -76.25 -53.12 -37.82
CA THR A 43 -76.31 -53.93 -39.04
C THR A 43 -77.06 -55.27 -38.81
N THR A 44 -76.72 -55.96 -37.70
CA THR A 44 -77.36 -57.21 -37.31
C THR A 44 -78.88 -56.99 -37.08
N ASN A 45 -79.26 -55.90 -36.39
CA ASN A 45 -80.67 -55.57 -36.17
C ASN A 45 -81.44 -55.32 -37.49
N TYR A 46 -80.77 -54.61 -38.46
CA TYR A 46 -81.46 -54.40 -39.76
C TYR A 46 -81.61 -55.69 -40.54
N ILE A 47 -80.56 -56.54 -40.61
CA ILE A 47 -80.60 -57.79 -41.31
C ILE A 47 -81.65 -58.73 -40.61
N ALA A 48 -81.70 -58.76 -39.28
CA ALA A 48 -82.65 -59.54 -38.50
C ALA A 48 -84.06 -59.27 -38.86
N GLN A 49 -84.45 -58.02 -39.12
CA GLN A 49 -85.81 -57.65 -39.55
C GLN A 49 -86.10 -58.20 -40.95
N GLY A 50 -85.13 -58.19 -41.86
CA GLY A 50 -85.35 -58.74 -43.23
C GLY A 50 -85.48 -60.26 -43.21
N VAL A 51 -84.61 -60.93 -42.40
CA VAL A 51 -84.68 -62.42 -42.25
C VAL A 51 -85.98 -62.90 -41.68
N LEU A 52 -86.58 -62.14 -40.73
CA LEU A 52 -87.90 -62.49 -40.18
C LEU A 52 -89.06 -62.33 -41.16
N LEU A 53 -88.83 -61.55 -42.25
CA LEU A 53 -89.87 -61.32 -43.26
C LEU A 53 -89.79 -62.34 -44.43
N ASP A 54 -88.62 -62.46 -45.05
CA ASP A 54 -88.38 -63.22 -46.29
C ASP A 54 -87.36 -64.37 -46.17
N GLY A 55 -86.85 -64.65 -44.97
CA GLY A 55 -85.91 -65.80 -44.71
C GLY A 55 -84.62 -65.80 -45.55
N THR A 56 -84.36 -66.96 -46.15
CA THR A 56 -83.11 -67.16 -46.98
C THR A 56 -83.16 -66.27 -48.26
N ASP A 57 -84.29 -66.01 -48.88
CA ASP A 57 -84.38 -65.20 -50.08
C ASP A 57 -83.89 -63.76 -49.87
N TYR A 58 -84.17 -63.20 -48.66
CA TYR A 58 -83.59 -61.92 -48.26
C TYR A 58 -82.07 -61.94 -48.13
N LEU A 59 -81.49 -63.00 -47.48
CA LEU A 59 -80.10 -63.12 -47.26
C LEU A 59 -79.30 -63.34 -48.59
N GLU A 60 -79.86 -64.08 -49.56
CA GLU A 60 -79.31 -64.29 -50.90
C GLU A 60 -79.34 -63.01 -51.74
N SER A 61 -80.27 -62.12 -51.50
CA SER A 61 -80.43 -60.84 -52.19
C SER A 61 -79.54 -59.75 -51.59
N LEU A 62 -78.97 -59.94 -50.41
CA LEU A 62 -78.26 -58.95 -49.66
C LEU A 62 -76.76 -58.91 -50.08
N ASP A 63 -76.30 -57.73 -50.51
CA ASP A 63 -74.85 -57.50 -50.67
C ASP A 63 -74.24 -57.33 -49.27
N SER A 64 -73.66 -58.38 -48.70
CA SER A 64 -73.08 -58.37 -47.38
C SER A 64 -71.77 -57.51 -47.22
N GLY A 65 -71.25 -57.03 -48.35
CA GLY A 65 -70.06 -56.19 -48.35
C GLY A 65 -68.86 -56.85 -47.67
N ALA A 66 -68.36 -56.21 -46.63
CA ALA A 66 -67.20 -56.71 -45.88
C ALA A 66 -67.61 -57.55 -44.62
N SER A 67 -68.94 -57.70 -44.39
CA SER A 67 -69.43 -58.40 -43.22
C SER A 67 -69.92 -59.82 -43.62
N ARG A 68 -69.43 -60.82 -42.85
CA ARG A 68 -69.94 -62.19 -43.01
C ARG A 68 -71.19 -62.37 -42.18
N ILE A 69 -72.18 -62.92 -42.77
CA ILE A 69 -73.54 -63.15 -42.21
C ILE A 69 -73.73 -64.64 -42.10
N THR A 70 -74.13 -65.12 -40.90
CA THR A 70 -74.42 -66.51 -40.65
C THR A 70 -75.75 -66.60 -39.93
N TRP A 71 -76.71 -67.35 -40.47
CA TRP A 71 -77.99 -67.62 -39.86
C TRP A 71 -78.05 -69.04 -39.30
N ILE A 72 -78.46 -69.21 -38.04
CA ILE A 72 -78.25 -70.40 -37.26
C ILE A 72 -79.57 -70.80 -36.61
N ASP A 73 -79.92 -72.06 -36.71
CA ASP A 73 -81.15 -72.60 -36.09
C ASP A 73 -81.02 -72.72 -34.55
N SER A 74 -82.12 -72.93 -33.87
CA SER A 74 -82.23 -73.05 -32.41
C SER A 74 -81.37 -74.22 -31.83
N ASP A 75 -81.06 -75.23 -32.63
CA ASP A 75 -80.14 -76.35 -32.27
C ASP A 75 -78.69 -76.08 -32.57
N GLY A 76 -78.33 -74.93 -33.15
CA GLY A 76 -76.97 -74.53 -33.53
C GLY A 76 -76.58 -74.95 -34.95
N THR A 77 -77.49 -75.50 -35.74
CA THR A 77 -77.24 -75.85 -37.13
C THR A 77 -77.20 -74.57 -37.99
N VAL A 78 -76.19 -74.43 -38.88
CA VAL A 78 -76.12 -73.30 -39.78
C VAL A 78 -77.13 -73.45 -40.92
N LEU A 79 -78.06 -72.50 -41.00
CA LEU A 79 -79.12 -72.44 -42.06
C LEU A 79 -78.63 -71.71 -43.30
N TYR A 80 -77.82 -70.66 -43.09
CA TYR A 80 -77.22 -69.85 -44.16
C TYR A 80 -75.91 -69.24 -43.73
N ASP A 81 -74.95 -69.13 -44.65
CA ASP A 81 -73.69 -68.37 -44.46
C ASP A 81 -73.33 -67.64 -45.74
N SER A 82 -72.91 -66.39 -45.65
CA SER A 82 -72.57 -65.56 -46.85
C SER A 82 -71.29 -65.96 -47.57
N ASP A 83 -70.40 -66.67 -46.91
CA ASP A 83 -69.04 -66.91 -47.42
C ASP A 83 -68.75 -68.41 -47.66
N GLU A 84 -69.49 -69.33 -46.94
CA GLU A 84 -69.30 -70.76 -47.02
C GLU A 84 -70.62 -71.51 -47.19
N ASP A 85 -70.54 -72.73 -47.74
CA ASP A 85 -71.72 -73.58 -47.88
C ASP A 85 -72.20 -74.09 -46.50
N ALA A 86 -73.39 -73.68 -46.10
CA ALA A 86 -73.97 -73.98 -44.77
C ALA A 86 -74.04 -75.50 -44.50
N SER A 87 -74.24 -76.34 -45.55
CA SER A 87 -74.32 -77.81 -45.43
C SER A 87 -73.03 -78.50 -44.99
N GLN A 88 -71.86 -77.81 -45.15
CA GLN A 88 -70.53 -78.32 -44.78
C GLN A 88 -70.04 -77.75 -43.45
N MET A 89 -70.77 -76.85 -42.81
CA MET A 89 -70.41 -76.22 -41.60
C MET A 89 -70.69 -77.07 -40.36
N GLU A 90 -69.77 -76.98 -39.39
CA GLU A 90 -69.98 -77.61 -38.07
C GLU A 90 -71.07 -76.85 -37.30
N ASN A 91 -71.67 -77.56 -36.32
CA ASN A 91 -72.68 -76.93 -35.44
C ASN A 91 -72.07 -75.79 -34.61
N HIS A 92 -72.65 -74.61 -34.62
CA HIS A 92 -72.21 -73.40 -34.01
C HIS A 92 -72.71 -73.11 -32.60
N ALA A 93 -73.56 -74.06 -31.99
CA ALA A 93 -74.15 -73.86 -30.66
C ALA A 93 -73.08 -73.60 -29.54
N GLN A 94 -71.90 -74.12 -29.66
CA GLN A 94 -70.81 -73.96 -28.67
C GLN A 94 -70.01 -72.67 -28.80
N ARG A 95 -70.25 -71.85 -29.81
CA ARG A 95 -69.56 -70.58 -30.01
C ARG A 95 -70.09 -69.57 -28.98
N GLU A 96 -69.18 -68.85 -28.38
CA GLU A 96 -69.37 -67.95 -27.25
C GLU A 96 -70.48 -66.92 -27.56
N GLU A 97 -70.44 -66.23 -28.68
CA GLU A 97 -71.39 -65.26 -29.15
C GLU A 97 -72.79 -65.90 -29.38
N ILE A 98 -72.85 -67.14 -29.86
CA ILE A 98 -74.11 -67.85 -30.13
C ILE A 98 -74.71 -68.33 -28.81
N ARG A 99 -73.92 -68.90 -27.92
CA ARG A 99 -74.35 -69.34 -26.59
C ARG A 99 -74.87 -68.17 -25.78
N GLU A 100 -74.19 -67.01 -25.82
CA GLU A 100 -74.65 -65.80 -25.13
C GLU A 100 -75.97 -65.26 -25.74
N ALA A 101 -76.10 -65.26 -27.10
CA ALA A 101 -77.32 -64.83 -27.78
C ALA A 101 -78.48 -65.71 -27.43
N PHE A 102 -78.33 -67.02 -27.27
CA PHE A 102 -79.41 -67.91 -26.81
C PHE A 102 -79.86 -67.62 -25.36
N LEU A 103 -78.92 -67.18 -24.47
CA LEU A 103 -79.23 -66.92 -23.06
C LEU A 103 -79.75 -65.53 -22.80
N THR A 104 -79.17 -64.50 -23.40
CA THR A 104 -79.44 -63.08 -23.10
C THR A 104 -80.11 -62.32 -24.23
N GLY A 105 -80.34 -62.95 -25.39
CA GLY A 105 -80.92 -62.34 -26.57
C GLY A 105 -79.91 -61.79 -27.54
N HIS A 106 -78.73 -61.52 -27.11
CA HIS A 106 -77.58 -61.07 -27.93
C HIS A 106 -76.28 -61.56 -27.32
N GLY A 107 -75.17 -61.67 -28.10
CA GLY A 107 -73.87 -62.05 -27.65
C GLY A 107 -72.81 -61.46 -28.59
N SER A 108 -71.64 -61.18 -28.02
CA SER A 108 -70.49 -60.72 -28.81
C SER A 108 -69.19 -61.44 -28.43
N SER A 109 -68.37 -61.69 -29.41
CA SER A 109 -67.07 -62.29 -29.14
C SER A 109 -66.00 -61.73 -30.12
N ILE A 110 -64.77 -61.70 -29.66
CA ILE A 110 -63.63 -61.28 -30.46
C ILE A 110 -62.65 -62.46 -30.57
N ARG A 111 -62.40 -62.92 -31.77
CA ARG A 111 -61.48 -64.03 -32.01
C ARG A 111 -60.34 -63.62 -32.85
N TYR A 112 -59.13 -64.12 -32.53
CA TYR A 112 -57.95 -63.90 -33.31
C TYR A 112 -57.73 -65.08 -34.25
N SER A 113 -57.72 -64.79 -35.54
CA SER A 113 -57.39 -65.83 -36.56
C SER A 113 -55.90 -65.91 -36.68
N GLU A 114 -55.30 -67.00 -36.21
CA GLU A 114 -53.85 -67.25 -36.32
C GLU A 114 -53.44 -67.37 -37.82
N THR A 115 -54.30 -67.85 -38.68
CA THR A 115 -54.02 -68.01 -40.12
C THR A 115 -53.99 -66.72 -40.89
N LEU A 116 -54.77 -65.70 -40.50
CA LEU A 116 -54.87 -64.41 -41.18
C LEU A 116 -54.25 -63.24 -40.39
N SER A 117 -53.69 -63.47 -39.18
CA SER A 117 -53.18 -62.44 -38.26
C SER A 117 -54.17 -61.28 -38.06
N GLN A 118 -55.45 -61.58 -38.04
CA GLN A 118 -56.53 -60.60 -37.98
C GLN A 118 -57.52 -60.94 -36.82
N LYS A 119 -57.96 -59.89 -36.11
CA LYS A 119 -59.04 -60.01 -35.17
C LYS A 119 -60.32 -59.91 -35.93
N GLN A 120 -61.28 -60.83 -35.64
CA GLN A 120 -62.63 -60.80 -36.17
C GLN A 120 -63.60 -60.58 -34.99
N VAL A 121 -64.41 -59.55 -35.16
CA VAL A 121 -65.44 -59.21 -34.16
C VAL A 121 -66.76 -59.86 -34.62
N TYR A 122 -67.41 -60.61 -33.75
CA TYR A 122 -68.66 -61.29 -33.97
C TYR A 122 -69.69 -60.66 -33.08
N TYR A 123 -70.88 -60.41 -33.68
CA TYR A 123 -72.09 -60.03 -32.96
C TYR A 123 -73.24 -60.96 -33.37
N ALA A 124 -73.91 -61.55 -32.40
CA ALA A 124 -75.02 -62.49 -32.61
C ALA A 124 -76.25 -61.98 -31.89
N GLN A 125 -77.43 -62.15 -32.58
CA GLN A 125 -78.69 -61.73 -32.04
C GLN A 125 -79.70 -62.83 -32.23
N ARG A 126 -80.43 -63.18 -31.17
CA ARG A 126 -81.54 -64.13 -31.21
C ARG A 126 -82.80 -63.47 -31.80
N LEU A 127 -83.37 -64.14 -32.78
CA LEU A 127 -84.59 -63.71 -33.45
C LEU A 127 -85.84 -64.22 -32.68
N SER A 128 -87.00 -63.66 -33.02
CA SER A 128 -88.26 -64.02 -32.37
C SER A 128 -88.76 -65.44 -32.66
N ASP A 129 -88.29 -66.07 -33.73
CA ASP A 129 -88.53 -67.45 -34.10
C ASP A 129 -87.66 -68.48 -33.38
N GLY A 130 -86.72 -67.98 -32.57
CA GLY A 130 -85.76 -68.80 -31.82
C GLY A 130 -84.44 -69.07 -32.49
N THR A 131 -84.27 -68.66 -33.74
CA THR A 131 -82.99 -68.74 -34.48
C THR A 131 -82.01 -67.61 -34.07
N VAL A 132 -80.75 -67.70 -34.47
CA VAL A 132 -79.75 -66.71 -34.15
C VAL A 132 -79.08 -66.19 -35.46
N LEU A 133 -79.10 -64.90 -35.61
CA LEU A 133 -78.36 -64.22 -36.68
C LEU A 133 -77.03 -63.72 -36.16
N ARG A 134 -75.89 -64.10 -36.79
CA ARG A 134 -74.52 -63.69 -36.46
C ARG A 134 -74.00 -62.85 -37.61
N VAL A 135 -73.45 -61.68 -37.31
CA VAL A 135 -72.69 -60.86 -38.25
C VAL A 135 -71.31 -60.67 -37.74
N SER A 136 -70.31 -60.82 -38.60
CA SER A 136 -68.92 -60.58 -38.22
C SER A 136 -68.23 -59.65 -39.21
N ASN A 137 -67.26 -58.93 -38.69
CA ASN A 137 -66.45 -58.01 -39.50
C ASN A 137 -64.94 -58.13 -39.09
N LEU A 138 -64.07 -57.89 -40.05
CA LEU A 138 -62.61 -57.95 -39.84
C LEU A 138 -62.13 -56.69 -39.17
N GLN A 139 -61.50 -56.81 -38.02
CA GLN A 139 -61.01 -55.71 -37.25
C GLN A 139 -59.80 -54.99 -37.88
N TYR A 140 -59.23 -55.51 -38.94
CA TYR A 140 -58.09 -54.79 -39.61
C TYR A 140 -58.54 -53.42 -40.11
N THR A 141 -59.77 -53.17 -40.33
CA THR A 141 -60.41 -51.91 -40.68
C THR A 141 -60.12 -50.80 -39.68
N VAL A 142 -60.05 -51.17 -38.35
CA VAL A 142 -59.74 -50.21 -37.27
C VAL A 142 -58.29 -49.70 -37.37
N TRP A 143 -57.40 -50.60 -37.68
CA TRP A 143 -55.98 -50.22 -37.89
C TRP A 143 -55.77 -49.33 -39.13
N VAL A 144 -56.46 -49.58 -40.22
CA VAL A 144 -56.43 -48.78 -41.42
C VAL A 144 -56.96 -47.37 -41.12
N LEU A 145 -58.05 -47.29 -40.40
CA LEU A 145 -58.64 -45.98 -39.96
C LEU A 145 -57.65 -45.21 -39.02
N VAL A 146 -57.03 -45.96 -38.06
CA VAL A 146 -56.07 -45.36 -37.17
C VAL A 146 -54.88 -44.84 -37.96
N LEU A 147 -54.34 -45.61 -38.95
CA LEU A 147 -53.26 -45.18 -39.83
C LEU A 147 -53.59 -43.95 -40.69
N GLN A 148 -54.82 -43.88 -41.20
CA GLN A 148 -55.28 -42.71 -41.98
C GLN A 148 -55.38 -41.45 -41.12
N ILE A 149 -55.73 -41.56 -39.81
CA ILE A 149 -55.76 -40.42 -38.87
C ILE A 149 -54.34 -40.07 -38.35
N LEU A 150 -53.44 -41.02 -38.36
CA LEU A 150 -52.06 -40.76 -37.89
C LEU A 150 -51.39 -39.64 -38.71
N GLN A 151 -51.64 -39.55 -40.00
CA GLN A 151 -51.07 -38.54 -40.88
C GLN A 151 -51.45 -37.09 -40.47
N PRO A 152 -52.77 -36.75 -40.32
CA PRO A 152 -53.15 -35.39 -39.88
C PRO A 152 -52.71 -35.11 -38.44
N VAL A 153 -52.72 -36.10 -37.54
CA VAL A 153 -52.22 -35.95 -36.18
C VAL A 153 -50.72 -35.65 -36.17
N ALA A 154 -49.95 -36.39 -36.95
CA ALA A 154 -48.51 -36.12 -37.10
C ALA A 154 -48.20 -34.71 -37.66
N LEU A 155 -49.02 -34.25 -38.63
CA LEU A 155 -48.90 -32.90 -39.15
C LEU A 155 -49.15 -31.82 -38.06
N VAL A 156 -50.21 -32.00 -37.27
CA VAL A 156 -50.53 -31.07 -36.17
C VAL A 156 -49.41 -31.06 -35.13
N LEU A 157 -48.87 -32.22 -34.73
CA LEU A 157 -47.74 -32.34 -33.81
C LEU A 157 -46.48 -31.69 -34.36
N PHE A 158 -46.20 -31.85 -35.64
CA PHE A 158 -45.08 -31.23 -36.32
C PHE A 158 -45.18 -29.69 -36.32
N VAL A 159 -46.37 -29.15 -36.66
CA VAL A 159 -46.60 -27.69 -36.60
C VAL A 159 -46.46 -27.18 -35.16
N ALA A 160 -47.02 -27.91 -34.19
CA ALA A 160 -46.89 -27.56 -32.76
C ALA A 160 -45.43 -27.57 -32.29
N LEU A 161 -44.62 -28.53 -32.77
CA LEU A 161 -43.20 -28.59 -32.45
C LEU A 161 -42.44 -27.39 -33.03
N ILE A 162 -42.71 -27.03 -34.30
CA ILE A 162 -42.10 -25.83 -34.90
C ILE A 162 -42.45 -24.57 -34.12
N LEU A 163 -43.72 -24.43 -33.76
CA LEU A 163 -44.18 -23.30 -32.95
C LEU A 163 -43.51 -23.27 -31.58
N ALA A 164 -43.40 -24.43 -30.92
CA ALA A 164 -42.70 -24.54 -29.63
C ALA A 164 -41.23 -24.17 -29.72
N LEU A 165 -40.52 -24.59 -30.78
CA LEU A 165 -39.13 -24.21 -31.06
C LEU A 165 -38.98 -22.69 -31.28
N PHE A 166 -39.88 -22.10 -32.06
CA PHE A 166 -39.89 -20.65 -32.30
C PHE A 166 -40.11 -19.86 -30.99
N LEU A 167 -41.14 -20.24 -30.23
CA LEU A 167 -41.48 -19.61 -28.95
C LEU A 167 -40.33 -19.76 -27.92
N ALA A 168 -39.78 -20.98 -27.81
CA ALA A 168 -38.64 -21.23 -26.91
C ALA A 168 -37.42 -20.36 -27.30
N GLY A 169 -37.14 -20.21 -28.59
CA GLY A 169 -36.07 -19.35 -29.08
C GLY A 169 -36.30 -17.87 -28.78
N ARG A 170 -37.53 -17.40 -29.00
CA ARG A 170 -37.93 -16.01 -28.70
C ARG A 170 -37.89 -15.71 -27.21
N LEU A 171 -38.48 -16.57 -26.37
CA LEU A 171 -38.55 -16.40 -24.91
C LEU A 171 -37.13 -16.46 -24.27
N SER A 172 -36.32 -17.43 -24.73
CA SER A 172 -34.93 -17.55 -24.28
C SER A 172 -34.07 -16.30 -24.58
N ARG A 173 -34.31 -15.65 -25.73
CA ARG A 173 -33.65 -14.37 -26.04
C ARG A 173 -34.17 -13.26 -25.15
N GLN A 174 -35.48 -13.14 -25.01
CA GLN A 174 -36.15 -12.09 -24.27
C GLN A 174 -35.77 -12.09 -22.78
N ILE A 175 -35.49 -13.26 -22.18
CA ILE A 175 -35.08 -13.40 -20.79
C ILE A 175 -33.58 -13.14 -20.61
N ILE A 176 -32.74 -13.60 -21.56
CA ILE A 176 -31.26 -13.61 -21.35
C ILE A 176 -30.61 -12.33 -21.87
N GLU A 177 -31.14 -11.71 -22.90
CA GLU A 177 -30.56 -10.52 -23.51
C GLU A 177 -30.48 -9.33 -22.53
N PRO A 178 -31.46 -9.01 -21.71
CA PRO A 178 -31.35 -7.98 -20.69
C PRO A 178 -30.34 -8.30 -19.58
N ILE A 179 -30.18 -9.58 -19.23
CA ILE A 179 -29.21 -10.01 -18.20
C ILE A 179 -27.78 -9.91 -18.71
N ASN A 180 -27.54 -10.25 -19.99
CA ASN A 180 -26.21 -10.15 -20.58
C ASN A 180 -25.82 -8.71 -20.95
N ALA A 181 -26.79 -7.83 -21.12
CA ALA A 181 -26.58 -6.40 -21.39
C ALA A 181 -26.39 -5.57 -20.11
N LEU A 182 -26.37 -6.20 -18.94
CA LEU A 182 -26.14 -5.54 -17.66
C LEU A 182 -24.74 -4.96 -17.60
N ASP A 183 -24.64 -3.63 -17.52
CA ASP A 183 -23.41 -2.95 -17.16
C ASP A 183 -23.24 -3.04 -15.63
N LEU A 184 -22.30 -3.88 -15.20
CA LEU A 184 -21.98 -4.06 -13.79
C LEU A 184 -21.20 -2.87 -13.20
N GLN A 185 -20.69 -1.96 -14.05
CA GLN A 185 -20.04 -0.73 -13.60
C GLN A 185 -21.08 0.35 -13.23
N HIS A 186 -22.21 0.38 -13.95
CA HIS A 186 -23.30 1.34 -13.71
C HIS A 186 -24.64 0.63 -13.49
N PRO A 187 -24.79 -0.15 -12.40
CA PRO A 187 -25.97 -0.98 -12.17
C PRO A 187 -27.29 -0.18 -12.01
N GLU A 188 -27.23 1.10 -11.69
CA GLU A 188 -28.39 1.98 -11.51
C GLU A 188 -29.10 2.33 -12.83
N THR A 189 -28.40 2.28 -13.96
CA THR A 189 -28.95 2.61 -15.28
C THR A 189 -29.59 1.42 -15.99
N ALA A 190 -29.44 0.24 -15.42
CA ALA A 190 -29.88 -1.00 -16.05
C ALA A 190 -31.39 -1.22 -15.88
N LYS A 191 -32.13 -1.17 -17.00
CA LYS A 191 -33.52 -1.62 -17.05
C LYS A 191 -33.57 -3.15 -16.99
N THR A 192 -33.73 -3.72 -15.82
CA THR A 192 -33.78 -5.17 -15.61
C THR A 192 -35.06 -5.60 -14.87
N TYR A 193 -35.14 -6.90 -14.63
CA TYR A 193 -36.24 -7.50 -13.87
C TYR A 193 -36.16 -7.08 -12.39
N ASP A 194 -37.31 -6.81 -11.78
CA ASP A 194 -37.42 -6.39 -10.38
C ASP A 194 -36.76 -7.39 -9.41
N GLU A 195 -36.75 -8.67 -9.77
CA GLU A 195 -36.15 -9.76 -9.01
C GLU A 195 -34.61 -9.65 -8.92
N LEU A 196 -33.96 -8.93 -9.84
CA LEU A 196 -32.51 -8.71 -9.83
C LEU A 196 -32.12 -7.44 -9.07
N SER A 197 -33.07 -6.58 -8.73
CA SER A 197 -32.81 -5.32 -8.02
C SER A 197 -32.04 -5.50 -6.69
N PRO A 198 -32.32 -6.50 -5.82
CA PRO A 198 -31.57 -6.71 -4.59
C PRO A 198 -30.11 -7.11 -4.86
N LEU A 199 -29.88 -7.89 -5.92
CA LEU A 199 -28.51 -8.29 -6.31
C LEU A 199 -27.71 -7.11 -6.85
N LEU A 200 -28.34 -6.30 -7.70
CA LEU A 200 -27.72 -5.10 -8.26
C LEU A 200 -27.38 -4.08 -7.19
N SER A 201 -28.29 -3.85 -6.23
CA SER A 201 -28.05 -2.98 -5.08
C SER A 201 -26.87 -3.46 -4.23
N LYS A 202 -26.73 -4.77 -4.04
CA LYS A 202 -25.60 -5.36 -3.31
C LYS A 202 -24.27 -5.19 -4.07
N ILE A 203 -24.27 -5.41 -5.38
CA ILE A 203 -23.09 -5.19 -6.23
C ILE A 203 -22.69 -3.70 -6.20
N HIS A 204 -23.66 -2.80 -6.32
CA HIS A 204 -23.41 -1.36 -6.26
C HIS A 204 -22.78 -0.96 -4.91
N SER A 205 -23.33 -1.45 -3.79
CA SER A 205 -22.79 -1.15 -2.47
C SER A 205 -21.37 -1.70 -2.28
N GLN A 206 -21.09 -2.90 -2.81
CA GLN A 206 -19.75 -3.48 -2.77
C GLN A 206 -18.74 -2.70 -3.64
N ASN A 207 -19.12 -2.31 -4.86
CA ASN A 207 -18.28 -1.49 -5.73
C ASN A 207 -17.96 -0.15 -5.07
N ARG A 208 -18.95 0.51 -4.46
CA ARG A 208 -18.74 1.75 -3.72
C ARG A 208 -17.79 1.54 -2.55
N GLN A 209 -17.98 0.49 -1.76
CA GLN A 209 -17.09 0.18 -0.64
C GLN A 209 -15.65 -0.07 -1.10
N ILE A 210 -15.46 -0.76 -2.24
CA ILE A 210 -14.12 -0.98 -2.82
C ILE A 210 -13.50 0.35 -3.27
N GLN A 211 -14.28 1.21 -3.93
CA GLN A 211 -13.80 2.53 -4.34
C GLN A 211 -13.41 3.39 -3.13
N ASP A 212 -14.25 3.43 -2.09
CA ASP A 212 -13.94 4.15 -0.85
C ASP A 212 -12.66 3.63 -0.19
N GLN A 213 -12.44 2.31 -0.19
CA GLN A 213 -11.22 1.70 0.34
C GLN A 213 -9.97 2.04 -0.49
N ILE A 214 -10.09 2.02 -1.83
CA ILE A 214 -9.00 2.40 -2.73
C ILE A 214 -8.63 3.88 -2.52
N GLU A 215 -9.63 4.75 -2.40
CA GLU A 215 -9.43 6.18 -2.18
C GLU A 215 -8.81 6.47 -0.81
N GLU A 216 -9.23 5.74 0.24
CA GLU A 216 -8.62 5.81 1.57
C GLU A 216 -7.16 5.34 1.57
N LEU A 217 -6.86 4.21 0.90
CA LEU A 217 -5.49 3.71 0.76
C LEU A 217 -4.62 4.70 0.00
N ARG A 218 -5.12 5.25 -1.11
CA ARG A 218 -4.41 6.26 -1.90
C ARG A 218 -4.11 7.50 -1.06
N ARG A 219 -5.10 7.99 -0.32
CA ARG A 219 -4.92 9.13 0.57
C ARG A 219 -3.86 8.88 1.64
N LYS A 220 -3.89 7.70 2.28
CA LYS A 220 -2.86 7.31 3.27
C LYS A 220 -1.46 7.24 2.65
N GLN A 221 -1.36 6.74 1.42
CA GLN A 221 -0.09 6.71 0.70
C GLN A 221 0.41 8.11 0.35
N GLU A 222 -0.48 9.00 -0.12
CA GLU A 222 -0.15 10.41 -0.40
C GLU A 222 0.27 11.15 0.87
N GLU A 223 -0.42 10.95 1.99
CA GLU A 223 -0.06 11.51 3.31
C GLU A 223 1.33 11.00 3.76
N PHE A 224 1.59 9.71 3.65
CA PHE A 224 2.90 9.13 3.99
C PHE A 224 4.01 9.71 3.13
N THR A 225 3.81 9.77 1.83
CA THR A 225 4.78 10.35 0.89
C THR A 225 5.02 11.83 1.19
N ALA A 226 3.95 12.61 1.44
CA ALA A 226 4.08 14.03 1.78
C ALA A 226 4.85 14.24 3.09
N ILE A 227 4.64 13.41 4.11
CA ILE A 227 5.39 13.47 5.37
C ILE A 227 6.86 13.18 5.11
N THR A 228 7.17 12.08 4.45
CA THR A 228 8.57 11.65 4.24
C THR A 228 9.34 12.59 3.33
N GLU A 229 8.70 13.16 2.30
CA GLU A 229 9.34 14.12 1.38
C GLU A 229 9.61 15.49 2.02
N ASN A 230 8.82 15.90 3.02
CA ASN A 230 9.03 17.17 3.72
C ASN A 230 9.92 17.05 4.97
N MET A 231 10.40 15.86 5.29
CA MET A 231 11.39 15.67 6.37
C MET A 231 12.76 16.20 5.94
N ASN A 232 13.51 16.72 6.91
CA ASN A 232 14.91 17.07 6.74
C ASN A 232 15.82 15.84 6.82
N GLU A 233 15.38 14.82 7.54
CA GLU A 233 16.05 13.55 7.67
C GLU A 233 15.87 12.70 6.41
N GLY A 234 16.95 12.10 5.95
CA GLY A 234 16.91 11.11 4.87
C GLY A 234 16.29 9.82 5.34
N LEU A 235 15.37 9.27 4.55
CA LEU A 235 14.77 7.96 4.78
C LEU A 235 14.98 7.08 3.57
N VAL A 236 15.51 5.86 3.81
CA VAL A 236 15.62 4.81 2.80
C VAL A 236 15.10 3.51 3.40
N ALA A 237 14.17 2.87 2.72
CA ALA A 237 13.71 1.53 3.04
C ALA A 237 14.21 0.54 1.98
N VAL A 238 14.73 -0.60 2.42
CA VAL A 238 15.28 -1.65 1.56
C VAL A 238 14.69 -3.01 1.91
N ASP A 239 14.63 -3.89 0.92
CA ASP A 239 14.25 -5.29 1.11
C ASP A 239 15.46 -6.17 1.51
N GLU A 240 15.21 -7.48 1.66
CA GLU A 240 16.25 -8.48 1.97
C GLU A 240 17.34 -8.58 0.88
N GLN A 241 17.03 -8.21 -0.35
CA GLN A 241 17.94 -8.24 -1.50
C GLN A 241 18.63 -6.90 -1.72
N THR A 242 18.58 -5.99 -0.73
CA THR A 242 19.18 -4.65 -0.80
C THR A 242 18.56 -3.70 -1.83
N ARG A 243 17.38 -4.02 -2.37
CA ARG A 243 16.67 -3.16 -3.31
C ARG A 243 15.99 -2.02 -2.57
N VAL A 244 16.06 -0.84 -3.12
CA VAL A 244 15.41 0.35 -2.55
C VAL A 244 13.91 0.26 -2.78
N LEU A 245 13.14 0.14 -1.71
CA LEU A 245 11.68 0.14 -1.72
C LEU A 245 11.11 1.56 -1.65
N SER A 246 11.78 2.44 -0.92
CA SER A 246 11.39 3.84 -0.76
C SER A 246 12.61 4.66 -0.41
N CYS A 247 12.70 5.87 -0.95
CA CYS A 247 13.76 6.83 -0.68
C CYS A 247 13.18 8.24 -0.80
N ASN A 248 13.34 9.07 0.23
CA ASN A 248 12.90 10.46 0.15
C ASN A 248 13.99 11.37 -0.45
N SER A 249 13.60 12.56 -0.86
CA SER A 249 14.50 13.54 -1.45
C SER A 249 15.61 14.01 -0.49
N ALA A 250 15.35 13.99 0.82
CA ALA A 250 16.37 14.33 1.82
C ALA A 250 17.52 13.31 1.86
N ALA A 251 17.25 12.01 1.74
CA ALA A 251 18.29 11.00 1.66
C ALA A 251 19.20 11.20 0.46
N LEU A 252 18.61 11.50 -0.71
CA LEU A 252 19.37 11.78 -1.92
C LEU A 252 20.28 13.01 -1.77
N ARG A 253 19.76 14.08 -1.15
CA ARG A 253 20.54 15.30 -0.87
C ARG A 253 21.68 15.06 0.13
N LEU A 254 21.41 14.31 1.20
CA LEU A 254 22.43 14.02 2.23
C LEU A 254 23.50 13.09 1.71
N LEU A 255 23.12 12.09 0.92
CA LEU A 255 24.08 11.13 0.35
C LEU A 255 24.73 11.63 -0.96
N ASP A 256 24.35 12.83 -1.43
CA ASP A 256 24.79 13.36 -2.73
C ASP A 256 24.63 12.33 -3.86
N ALA A 257 23.46 11.70 -3.88
CA ALA A 257 23.11 10.60 -4.77
C ALA A 257 21.91 10.93 -5.64
N SER A 258 21.77 10.21 -6.75
CA SER A 258 20.59 10.26 -7.61
C SER A 258 20.10 8.84 -7.89
N LEU A 259 18.78 8.66 -7.92
CA LEU A 259 18.19 7.43 -8.42
C LEU A 259 18.02 7.55 -9.94
N PRO A 260 18.30 6.48 -10.71
CA PRO A 260 17.99 6.46 -12.14
C PRO A 260 16.49 6.58 -12.36
N GLU A 261 16.10 7.33 -13.41
CA GLU A 261 14.70 7.42 -13.84
C GLU A 261 14.30 6.10 -14.53
N GLY A 262 13.39 5.34 -13.93
CA GLY A 262 12.83 4.11 -14.48
C GLY A 262 12.43 3.09 -13.42
N ASP A 263 11.70 2.06 -13.83
CA ASP A 263 11.25 0.92 -12.98
C ASP A 263 12.38 -0.11 -12.73
N GLU A 264 13.65 0.29 -12.80
CA GLU A 264 14.76 -0.62 -12.53
C GLU A 264 14.94 -0.83 -11.03
N GLU A 265 15.13 -2.08 -10.63
CA GLU A 265 15.44 -2.47 -9.26
C GLU A 265 16.81 -1.93 -8.85
N VAL A 266 16.82 -0.81 -8.12
CA VAL A 266 18.05 -0.12 -7.71
C VAL A 266 18.52 -0.68 -6.38
N SER A 267 19.78 -1.14 -6.33
CA SER A 267 20.40 -1.53 -5.06
C SER A 267 20.76 -0.30 -4.23
N VAL A 268 20.58 -0.37 -2.91
CA VAL A 268 20.94 0.69 -1.97
C VAL A 268 22.41 1.09 -2.03
N TYR A 269 23.29 0.18 -2.43
CA TYR A 269 24.72 0.47 -2.60
C TYR A 269 25.05 1.40 -3.77
N THR A 270 24.06 1.73 -4.62
CA THR A 270 24.24 2.79 -5.62
C THR A 270 24.14 4.19 -5.02
N LEU A 271 23.48 4.33 -3.86
CA LEU A 271 23.39 5.61 -3.14
C LEU A 271 24.71 5.99 -2.48
N ASP A 272 25.42 5.00 -1.91
CA ASP A 272 26.75 5.18 -1.36
C ASP A 272 27.54 3.86 -1.44
N ARG A 273 28.78 3.95 -1.98
CA ARG A 273 29.65 2.79 -2.19
C ARG A 273 30.72 2.65 -1.10
N SER A 274 30.68 3.49 -0.06
CA SER A 274 31.64 3.41 1.03
C SER A 274 31.51 2.10 1.79
N GLY A 275 32.64 1.55 2.25
CA GLY A 275 32.63 0.33 3.06
C GLY A 275 31.90 0.50 4.39
N GLU A 276 31.84 1.72 4.92
CA GLU A 276 31.12 2.06 6.13
C GLU A 276 29.61 1.96 5.95
N PHE A 277 29.11 2.47 4.83
CA PHE A 277 27.71 2.39 4.47
C PHE A 277 27.26 0.94 4.25
N GLN A 278 28.07 0.17 3.50
CA GLN A 278 27.79 -1.24 3.24
C GLN A 278 27.71 -2.03 4.55
N ALA A 279 28.67 -1.80 5.48
CA ALA A 279 28.65 -2.49 6.78
C ALA A 279 27.39 -2.19 7.59
N VAL A 280 26.90 -0.95 7.56
CA VAL A 280 25.66 -0.54 8.28
C VAL A 280 24.44 -1.23 7.70
N VAL A 281 24.32 -1.30 6.37
CA VAL A 281 23.23 -2.00 5.68
C VAL A 281 23.26 -3.49 5.98
N ASP A 282 24.45 -4.12 5.87
CA ASP A 282 24.62 -5.56 6.09
C ASP A 282 24.31 -5.97 7.55
N GLU A 283 24.68 -5.15 8.54
CA GLU A 283 24.35 -5.39 9.95
C GLU A 283 22.84 -5.31 10.20
N ALA A 284 22.18 -4.32 9.59
CA ALA A 284 20.73 -4.18 9.71
C ALA A 284 19.97 -5.35 9.07
N LEU A 285 20.41 -5.82 7.90
CA LEU A 285 19.82 -6.98 7.22
C LEU A 285 20.04 -8.29 7.98
N LYS A 286 21.09 -8.36 8.83
CA LYS A 286 21.30 -9.48 9.76
C LYS A 286 20.44 -9.41 11.03
N GLY A 287 19.56 -8.43 11.13
CA GLY A 287 18.66 -8.25 12.28
C GLY A 287 19.27 -7.42 13.43
N GLN A 288 20.38 -6.72 13.20
CA GLN A 288 21.05 -5.89 14.24
C GLN A 288 20.86 -4.42 13.92
N ARG A 289 20.40 -3.65 14.92
CA ARG A 289 20.35 -2.19 14.80
C ARG A 289 21.78 -1.64 14.84
N CYS A 290 22.12 -0.82 13.86
CA CYS A 290 23.42 -0.23 13.71
C CYS A 290 23.31 1.30 13.58
N GLU A 291 24.23 2.01 14.26
CA GLU A 291 24.33 3.47 14.18
C GLU A 291 25.78 3.84 13.94
N LYS A 292 26.04 4.66 12.91
CA LYS A 292 27.37 5.13 12.55
C LYS A 292 27.36 6.56 12.06
N ILE A 293 28.49 7.22 12.20
CA ILE A 293 28.77 8.53 11.59
C ILE A 293 29.68 8.29 10.40
N MET A 294 29.30 8.81 9.24
CA MET A 294 30.06 8.74 8.00
C MET A 294 30.50 10.15 7.59
N GLU A 295 31.74 10.27 7.13
CA GLU A 295 32.25 11.53 6.57
C GLU A 295 31.96 11.57 5.07
N LYS A 296 31.33 12.65 4.60
CA LYS A 296 31.04 12.86 3.18
C LYS A 296 31.40 14.29 2.76
N GLY A 297 32.57 14.45 2.19
CA GLY A 297 33.16 15.78 1.93
C GLY A 297 33.32 16.56 3.23
N ASP A 298 32.73 17.73 3.32
CA ASP A 298 32.76 18.58 4.51
C ASP A 298 31.64 18.31 5.52
N ARG A 299 30.82 17.24 5.29
CA ARG A 299 29.68 16.90 6.13
C ARG A 299 29.90 15.61 6.91
N CYS A 300 29.40 15.58 8.13
CA CYS A 300 29.28 14.38 8.95
C CYS A 300 27.81 13.92 8.92
N ILE A 301 27.55 12.77 8.29
CA ILE A 301 26.21 12.20 8.19
C ILE A 301 26.09 11.07 9.21
N GLN A 302 25.17 11.19 10.13
CA GLN A 302 24.84 10.10 11.04
C GLN A 302 23.77 9.22 10.40
N VAL A 303 24.04 7.91 10.33
CA VAL A 303 23.12 6.91 9.80
C VAL A 303 22.69 5.97 10.91
N LEU A 304 21.38 5.74 11.00
CA LEU A 304 20.77 4.74 11.85
C LEU A 304 20.06 3.73 10.96
N ALA A 305 20.54 2.49 10.96
CA ALA A 305 19.88 1.40 10.27
C ALA A 305 19.18 0.47 11.28
N SER A 306 17.93 0.19 11.02
CA SER A 306 17.09 -0.67 11.84
C SER A 306 16.49 -1.78 11.01
N PRO A 307 16.54 -3.05 11.44
CA PRO A 307 15.90 -4.16 10.74
C PRO A 307 14.37 -4.00 10.76
N VAL A 308 13.73 -4.43 9.69
CA VAL A 308 12.28 -4.61 9.60
C VAL A 308 11.99 -6.10 9.64
N GLU A 309 11.15 -6.53 10.56
CA GLU A 309 10.76 -7.93 10.70
C GLU A 309 9.32 -8.13 10.24
N GLU A 310 9.11 -9.15 9.45
CA GLU A 310 7.78 -9.66 9.12
C GLU A 310 7.65 -11.11 9.59
N LYS A 311 6.67 -11.37 10.48
CA LYS A 311 6.42 -12.70 11.06
C LYS A 311 7.63 -13.34 11.76
N GLY A 312 8.54 -12.50 12.31
CA GLY A 312 9.73 -12.95 13.03
C GLY A 312 10.92 -13.33 12.16
N ALA A 313 10.90 -12.97 10.87
CA ALA A 313 12.04 -13.06 9.95
C ALA A 313 12.40 -11.65 9.47
N PRO A 314 13.70 -11.37 9.20
CA PRO A 314 14.11 -10.11 8.60
C PRO A 314 13.44 -9.95 7.22
N ALA A 315 12.70 -8.86 7.02
CA ALA A 315 12.03 -8.55 5.76
C ALA A 315 12.71 -7.38 5.02
N GLY A 316 13.74 -6.79 5.63
CA GLY A 316 14.47 -5.68 5.07
C GLY A 316 15.06 -4.79 6.16
N ALA A 317 15.38 -3.55 5.81
CA ALA A 317 15.89 -2.56 6.74
C ALA A 317 15.38 -1.15 6.41
N VAL A 318 15.29 -0.30 7.44
CA VAL A 318 15.05 1.14 7.29
C VAL A 318 16.30 1.88 7.77
N LEU A 319 16.79 2.79 6.92
CA LEU A 319 17.91 3.66 7.20
C LEU A 319 17.42 5.09 7.34
N ILE A 320 17.84 5.76 8.38
CA ILE A 320 17.55 7.17 8.64
C ILE A 320 18.88 7.92 8.67
N PHE A 321 18.94 9.04 7.97
CA PHE A 321 20.13 9.88 7.84
C PHE A 321 19.85 11.28 8.34
N TRP A 322 20.77 11.87 9.04
CA TRP A 322 20.72 13.29 9.39
C TRP A 322 22.10 13.93 9.37
N ASP A 323 22.13 15.21 9.11
CA ASP A 323 23.35 16.01 9.15
C ASP A 323 23.76 16.24 10.60
N ALA A 324 24.88 15.66 10.98
CA ALA A 324 25.47 15.77 12.32
C ALA A 324 26.69 16.72 12.33
N THR A 325 26.95 17.43 11.23
CA THR A 325 28.19 18.22 11.03
C THR A 325 28.42 19.21 12.16
N GLU A 326 27.44 20.04 12.49
CA GLU A 326 27.58 21.01 13.58
C GLU A 326 27.79 20.36 14.95
N ARG A 327 27.13 19.24 15.18
CA ARG A 327 27.25 18.50 16.44
C ARG A 327 28.66 17.91 16.58
N GLU A 328 29.15 17.24 15.54
CA GLU A 328 30.47 16.62 15.55
C GLU A 328 31.59 17.68 15.60
N GLN A 329 31.41 18.79 14.91
CA GLN A 329 32.36 19.90 15.00
C GLN A 329 32.42 20.47 16.43
N ARG A 330 31.27 20.71 17.06
CA ARG A 330 31.20 21.16 18.45
C ARG A 330 31.83 20.15 19.43
N GLU A 331 31.60 18.87 19.21
CA GLU A 331 32.15 17.81 20.06
C GLU A 331 33.66 17.62 19.86
N SER A 332 34.14 17.76 18.63
CA SER A 332 35.56 17.76 18.29
C SER A 332 36.29 18.94 18.95
N LEU A 333 35.74 20.16 18.82
CA LEU A 333 36.30 21.35 19.50
C LEU A 333 36.32 21.19 21.03
N ARG A 334 35.29 20.55 21.61
CA ARG A 334 35.24 20.28 23.05
C ARG A 334 36.31 19.25 23.47
N ARG A 335 36.50 18.19 22.69
CA ARG A 335 37.54 17.18 22.96
C ARG A 335 38.94 17.81 22.86
N GLU A 336 39.18 18.59 21.81
CA GLU A 336 40.44 19.32 21.63
C GLU A 336 40.71 20.31 22.77
N PHE A 337 39.68 21.08 23.16
CA PHE A 337 39.77 21.99 24.31
C PHE A 337 40.16 21.25 25.60
N THR A 338 39.51 20.13 25.91
CA THR A 338 39.76 19.34 27.12
C THR A 338 41.17 18.76 27.11
N ALA A 339 41.64 18.28 25.95
CA ALA A 339 42.99 17.76 25.79
C ALA A 339 44.05 18.87 25.99
N ASN A 340 43.84 20.05 25.39
CA ASN A 340 44.71 21.18 25.49
C ASN A 340 44.77 21.74 26.93
N VAL A 341 43.61 21.85 27.62
CA VAL A 341 43.54 22.22 29.05
C VAL A 341 44.40 21.26 29.89
N SER A 342 44.20 19.96 29.70
CA SER A 342 44.94 18.95 30.47
C SER A 342 46.47 19.08 30.26
N HIS A 343 46.88 19.30 29.02
CA HIS A 343 48.29 19.47 28.68
C HIS A 343 48.91 20.76 29.29
N GLU A 344 48.21 21.90 29.13
CA GLU A 344 48.67 23.21 29.62
C GLU A 344 48.68 23.31 31.16
N LEU A 345 47.82 22.54 31.86
CA LEU A 345 47.85 22.41 33.32
C LEU A 345 49.01 21.51 33.81
N LYS A 346 49.27 20.39 33.10
CA LYS A 346 50.26 19.40 33.48
C LYS A 346 51.69 19.98 33.46
N THR A 347 52.02 20.81 32.45
CA THR A 347 53.34 21.36 32.25
C THR A 347 53.82 22.21 33.42
N PRO A 348 53.12 23.28 33.86
CA PRO A 348 53.55 24.08 35.00
C PRO A 348 53.54 23.28 36.33
N LEU A 349 52.58 22.36 36.50
CA LEU A 349 52.48 21.52 37.70
C LEU A 349 53.72 20.59 37.80
N THR A 350 54.15 19.97 36.70
CA THR A 350 55.35 19.13 36.65
C THR A 350 56.61 19.96 36.92
N SER A 351 56.67 21.20 36.42
CA SER A 351 57.79 22.12 36.71
C SER A 351 57.84 22.53 38.17
N ILE A 352 56.68 22.84 38.78
CA ILE A 352 56.59 23.15 40.21
C ILE A 352 57.07 21.96 41.03
N LEU A 353 56.55 20.76 40.76
CA LEU A 353 56.88 19.54 41.50
C LEU A 353 58.38 19.23 41.40
N GLY A 354 58.92 19.19 40.16
CA GLY A 354 60.32 18.89 39.95
C GLY A 354 61.23 19.94 40.59
N THR A 355 60.88 21.24 40.54
CA THR A 355 61.65 22.31 41.22
C THR A 355 61.55 22.15 42.74
N ALA A 356 60.41 21.78 43.29
CA ALA A 356 60.26 21.54 44.73
C ALA A 356 61.07 20.32 45.21
N GLU A 357 61.01 19.20 44.44
CA GLU A 357 61.84 18.00 44.72
C GLU A 357 63.37 18.30 44.76
N ILE A 358 63.83 19.11 43.82
CA ILE A 358 65.28 19.54 43.79
C ILE A 358 65.60 20.36 45.04
N LEU A 359 64.71 21.24 45.47
CA LEU A 359 64.91 22.03 46.69
C LEU A 359 64.83 21.15 47.95
N GLU A 360 63.89 20.21 48.04
CA GLU A 360 63.71 19.30 49.16
C GLU A 360 64.93 18.38 49.37
N ASN A 361 65.43 17.84 48.26
CA ASN A 361 66.60 16.96 48.30
C ASN A 361 67.98 17.70 48.54
N GLY A 362 67.93 19.01 48.77
CA GLY A 362 69.16 19.79 49.02
C GLY A 362 70.15 19.90 47.85
N MET A 363 69.65 19.68 46.62
CA MET A 363 70.46 19.69 45.41
C MET A 363 70.71 21.11 44.87
N VAL A 364 70.27 22.14 45.60
CA VAL A 364 70.37 23.56 45.21
C VAL A 364 71.38 24.25 46.16
N LYS A 365 72.26 25.02 45.59
CA LYS A 365 73.18 25.86 46.40
C LYS A 365 72.35 26.92 47.18
N PRO A 366 72.75 27.29 48.39
CA PRO A 366 72.06 28.29 49.21
C PRO A 366 71.77 29.61 48.49
N GLU A 367 72.66 30.06 47.64
CA GLU A 367 72.58 31.28 46.80
C GLU A 367 71.48 31.20 45.72
N ASP A 368 71.10 29.96 45.25
CA ASP A 368 70.15 29.73 44.19
C ASP A 368 68.76 29.43 44.74
N ILE A 369 68.56 29.15 45.99
CA ILE A 369 67.23 28.81 46.61
C ILE A 369 66.19 29.87 46.29
N GLY A 370 66.53 31.16 46.34
CA GLY A 370 65.61 32.25 46.00
C GLY A 370 65.16 32.22 44.53
N HIS A 371 66.09 31.83 43.62
CA HIS A 371 65.79 31.69 42.22
C HIS A 371 64.80 30.55 41.95
N PHE A 372 65.01 29.35 42.55
CA PHE A 372 64.15 28.18 42.44
C PHE A 372 62.78 28.41 43.09
N ALA A 373 62.69 29.01 44.27
CA ALA A 373 61.48 29.43 44.89
C ALA A 373 60.69 30.45 44.03
N GLY A 374 61.47 31.38 43.40
CA GLY A 374 60.88 32.32 42.41
C GLY A 374 60.28 31.64 41.18
N ASN A 375 60.89 30.53 40.73
CA ASN A 375 60.37 29.73 39.62
C ASN A 375 59.05 29.07 40.01
N ILE A 376 58.99 28.41 41.19
CA ILE A 376 57.71 27.82 41.71
C ILE A 376 56.61 28.87 41.75
N ARG A 377 56.89 30.04 42.32
CA ARG A 377 55.93 31.13 42.44
C ARG A 377 55.43 31.59 41.06
N ARG A 378 56.30 31.72 40.04
CA ARG A 378 55.93 32.11 38.71
C ARG A 378 55.03 31.08 38.03
N GLU A 379 55.40 29.78 38.12
CA GLU A 379 54.58 28.72 37.56
C GLU A 379 53.24 28.55 38.28
N ALA A 380 53.19 28.71 39.59
CA ALA A 380 51.95 28.73 40.37
C ALA A 380 51.02 29.90 39.96
N GLN A 381 51.58 31.10 39.79
CA GLN A 381 50.81 32.25 39.33
C GLN A 381 50.26 32.02 37.91
N ARG A 382 51.09 31.47 37.00
CA ARG A 382 50.68 31.09 35.63
C ARG A 382 49.51 30.09 35.66
N LEU A 383 49.54 29.11 36.59
CA LEU A 383 48.45 28.13 36.72
C LEU A 383 47.15 28.78 37.19
N ILE A 384 47.22 29.72 38.13
CA ILE A 384 46.06 30.47 38.64
C ILE A 384 45.44 31.30 37.50
N ASP A 385 46.29 32.00 36.71
CA ASP A 385 45.86 32.80 35.59
C ASP A 385 45.15 31.91 34.52
N LEU A 386 45.77 30.76 34.21
CA LEU A 386 45.19 29.78 33.28
C LEU A 386 43.85 29.24 33.72
N VAL A 387 43.71 28.84 35.00
CA VAL A 387 42.44 28.37 35.55
C VAL A 387 41.38 29.47 35.53
N SER A 388 41.78 30.70 35.85
CA SER A 388 40.89 31.85 35.78
C SER A 388 40.36 32.12 34.35
N ASP A 389 41.26 32.03 33.34
CA ASP A 389 40.88 32.21 31.94
C ASP A 389 39.96 31.11 31.43
N ILE A 390 40.20 29.86 31.87
CA ILE A 390 39.32 28.70 31.57
C ILE A 390 37.90 28.94 32.12
N ILE A 391 37.80 29.39 33.40
CA ILE A 391 36.48 29.66 34.03
C ILE A 391 35.75 30.79 33.29
N LYS A 392 36.49 31.87 32.90
CA LYS A 392 35.92 32.97 32.15
C LYS A 392 35.39 32.51 30.78
N LEU A 393 36.19 31.71 30.08
CA LEU A 393 35.80 31.17 28.75
C LEU A 393 34.59 30.22 28.87
N SER A 394 34.58 29.33 29.87
CA SER A 394 33.44 28.45 30.11
C SER A 394 32.15 29.20 30.36
N ARG A 395 32.20 30.33 31.11
CA ARG A 395 31.02 31.17 31.32
C ARG A 395 30.53 31.87 30.06
N LEU A 396 31.39 32.15 29.10
CA LEU A 396 31.02 32.76 27.81
C LEU A 396 30.49 31.74 26.81
N ASP A 397 30.86 30.45 26.96
CA ASP A 397 30.40 29.36 26.13
C ASP A 397 29.02 28.81 26.56
N GLU A 398 28.58 29.05 27.78
CA GLU A 398 27.28 28.63 28.28
C GLU A 398 26.16 29.58 27.80
N GLU A 399 25.35 29.14 26.83
CA GLU A 399 24.24 29.91 26.25
C GLU A 399 23.17 30.35 27.29
N ASN A 400 23.16 29.75 28.49
CA ASN A 400 22.13 29.94 29.49
C ASN A 400 22.56 30.81 30.69
N VAL A 401 23.73 31.43 30.70
CA VAL A 401 24.12 32.34 31.81
C VAL A 401 23.48 33.71 31.53
N GLU A 402 22.45 34.05 32.28
CA GLU A 402 21.87 35.39 32.29
C GLU A 402 22.86 36.38 32.94
N LEU A 403 23.84 36.83 32.12
CA LEU A 403 24.69 37.94 32.53
C LEU A 403 23.94 39.25 32.34
N GLU A 404 23.81 40.04 33.39
CA GLU A 404 23.06 41.29 33.37
C GLU A 404 23.78 42.34 32.50
N ARG A 405 23.18 42.66 31.38
CA ARG A 405 23.69 43.71 30.48
C ARG A 405 23.27 45.08 30.99
N LYS A 406 24.25 45.97 31.18
CA LYS A 406 24.06 47.35 31.64
C LYS A 406 24.61 48.36 30.63
N PRO A 407 24.17 49.59 30.67
CA PRO A 407 24.84 50.69 29.92
C PRO A 407 26.26 50.85 30.47
N VAL A 408 27.28 50.70 29.61
CA VAL A 408 28.70 50.78 29.96
C VAL A 408 29.37 51.79 29.10
N ASP A 409 30.07 52.77 29.69
CA ASP A 409 30.89 53.72 28.97
C ASP A 409 32.27 53.09 28.66
N LEU A 410 32.50 52.80 27.35
CA LEU A 410 33.74 52.17 26.89
C LEU A 410 34.96 53.05 27.10
N TYR A 411 34.83 54.37 27.03
CA TYR A 411 35.96 55.28 27.30
C TYR A 411 36.41 55.21 28.75
N VAL A 412 35.48 55.10 29.70
CA VAL A 412 35.78 54.91 31.11
C VAL A 412 36.50 53.59 31.36
N LEU A 413 36.05 52.49 30.68
CA LEU A 413 36.72 51.17 30.73
C LEU A 413 38.12 51.25 30.18
N CYS A 414 38.31 51.86 28.98
CA CYS A 414 39.61 52.05 28.36
C CYS A 414 40.58 52.81 29.27
N ARG A 415 40.08 53.87 29.94
CA ARG A 415 40.88 54.62 30.94
C ARG A 415 41.27 53.75 32.12
N GLY A 416 40.35 52.92 32.63
CA GLY A 416 40.64 52.00 33.75
C GLY A 416 41.70 51.00 33.38
N VAL A 417 41.57 50.35 32.22
CA VAL A 417 42.53 49.36 31.67
C VAL A 417 43.90 49.98 31.45
N ARG A 418 43.97 51.18 30.85
CA ARG A 418 45.25 51.91 30.70
C ARG A 418 45.96 52.11 32.05
N GLU A 419 45.25 52.53 33.11
CA GLU A 419 45.83 52.73 34.44
C GLU A 419 46.29 51.42 35.08
N GLN A 420 45.54 50.32 34.90
CA GLN A 420 45.93 48.96 35.37
C GLN A 420 47.25 48.48 34.73
N LEU A 421 47.41 48.73 33.43
CA LEU A 421 48.58 48.30 32.64
C LEU A 421 49.75 49.26 32.68
N ARG A 422 49.61 50.42 33.32
CA ARG A 422 50.67 51.46 33.41
C ARG A 422 52.03 50.90 33.85
N THR A 423 52.07 50.13 34.92
CA THR A 423 53.33 49.57 35.46
C THR A 423 53.94 48.58 34.46
N ALA A 424 53.12 47.79 33.72
CA ALA A 424 53.60 46.85 32.72
C ALA A 424 54.18 47.59 31.51
N ALA A 425 53.56 48.68 31.05
CA ALA A 425 54.02 49.53 29.98
C ALA A 425 55.31 50.26 30.35
N GLU A 426 55.36 50.84 31.55
CA GLU A 426 56.60 51.54 32.07
C GLU A 426 57.83 50.63 32.11
N LYS A 427 57.70 49.38 32.51
CA LYS A 427 58.76 48.38 32.53
C LYS A 427 59.37 48.15 31.13
N LYS A 428 58.67 48.33 30.06
CA LYS A 428 59.07 48.20 28.66
C LYS A 428 59.29 49.57 27.95
N ASN A 429 59.21 50.68 28.69
CA ASN A 429 59.21 52.05 28.13
C ASN A 429 58.20 52.25 27.00
N ILE A 430 57.01 51.68 27.12
CA ILE A 430 55.93 51.81 26.15
C ILE A 430 54.99 52.94 26.58
N THR A 431 54.67 53.82 25.63
CA THR A 431 53.64 54.85 25.83
C THR A 431 52.27 54.30 25.45
N VAL A 432 51.27 54.53 26.31
CA VAL A 432 49.90 54.12 26.06
C VAL A 432 48.98 55.34 26.03
N ASP A 433 48.58 55.72 24.83
CA ASP A 433 47.70 56.89 24.62
C ASP A 433 46.25 56.45 24.51
N LEU A 434 45.36 57.28 25.08
CA LEU A 434 43.93 57.10 25.00
C LEU A 434 43.27 58.29 24.27
N GLU A 435 42.63 58.00 23.16
CA GLU A 435 41.93 58.98 22.34
C GLU A 435 40.41 58.73 22.33
N GLY A 436 39.64 59.71 21.87
CA GLY A 436 38.18 59.60 21.73
C GLY A 436 37.42 60.26 22.85
N GLY A 437 36.25 59.71 23.17
CA GLY A 437 35.36 60.31 24.18
C GLY A 437 34.30 59.32 24.71
N PRO A 438 33.47 59.79 25.63
CA PRO A 438 32.42 58.95 26.23
C PRO A 438 31.51 58.31 25.16
N VAL A 439 31.42 56.99 25.17
CA VAL A 439 30.55 56.19 24.30
C VAL A 439 30.02 54.99 25.06
N ALA A 440 28.69 54.92 25.14
CA ALA A 440 28.02 53.86 25.89
C ALA A 440 27.57 52.70 24.94
N VAL A 441 27.73 51.51 25.44
CA VAL A 441 27.21 50.28 24.86
C VAL A 441 26.42 49.52 25.93
N ARG A 442 25.44 48.71 25.52
CA ARG A 442 24.72 47.83 26.43
C ARG A 442 25.46 46.46 26.51
N GLY A 443 26.11 46.20 27.64
CA GLY A 443 26.94 45.02 27.78
C GLY A 443 27.21 44.61 29.23
N VAL A 444 27.98 43.54 29.40
CA VAL A 444 28.46 43.05 30.69
C VAL A 444 29.78 43.75 31.02
N PRO A 445 29.85 44.63 32.02
CA PRO A 445 31.05 45.46 32.30
C PRO A 445 32.33 44.63 32.44
N GLN A 446 32.27 43.51 33.15
CA GLN A 446 33.45 42.65 33.38
C GLN A 446 33.96 42.01 32.10
N VAL A 447 33.06 41.57 31.19
CA VAL A 447 33.47 40.97 29.93
C VAL A 447 34.08 42.03 28.99
N LEU A 448 33.46 43.19 28.92
CA LEU A 448 33.98 44.31 28.11
C LEU A 448 35.34 44.78 28.62
N GLU A 449 35.53 44.91 29.94
CA GLU A 449 36.81 45.24 30.55
C GLU A 449 37.89 44.22 30.21
N GLU A 450 37.55 42.93 30.35
CA GLU A 450 38.47 41.81 30.04
C GLU A 450 38.89 41.79 28.57
N MET A 451 37.94 42.05 27.64
CA MET A 451 38.25 42.12 26.21
C MET A 451 39.29 43.25 25.94
N ILE A 452 39.04 44.44 26.48
CA ILE A 452 39.93 45.59 26.30
C ILE A 452 41.29 45.34 26.98
N TYR A 453 41.29 44.73 28.18
CA TYR A 453 42.46 44.36 28.92
C TYR A 453 43.34 43.38 28.11
N ASN A 454 42.76 42.27 27.59
CA ASN A 454 43.51 41.28 26.81
C ASN A 454 44.12 41.87 25.54
N LEU A 455 43.42 42.78 24.85
CA LEU A 455 43.95 43.47 23.68
C LEU A 455 45.12 44.37 24.04
N CYS A 456 44.98 45.16 25.11
CA CYS A 456 46.03 46.07 25.53
C CYS A 456 47.25 45.35 26.13
N ASP A 457 47.02 44.27 26.90
CA ASP A 457 48.13 43.46 27.45
C ASP A 457 48.92 42.80 26.33
N ASN A 458 48.24 42.25 25.32
CA ASN A 458 48.89 41.72 24.11
C ASN A 458 49.69 42.82 23.37
N ALA A 459 49.12 43.99 23.16
CA ALA A 459 49.78 45.12 22.50
C ALA A 459 51.03 45.59 23.24
N ILE A 460 51.06 45.47 24.59
CA ILE A 460 52.24 45.75 25.41
C ILE A 460 53.21 44.58 25.41
N ALA A 461 52.72 43.33 25.56
CA ALA A 461 53.52 42.13 25.66
C ALA A 461 54.35 41.86 24.40
N TYR A 462 53.75 42.06 23.22
CA TYR A 462 54.39 41.81 21.92
C TYR A 462 54.96 43.08 21.26
N ASN A 463 55.04 44.19 22.02
CA ASN A 463 55.67 45.39 21.56
C ASN A 463 57.18 45.37 21.76
N ARG A 464 57.87 46.20 20.99
CA ARG A 464 59.28 46.48 21.15
C ARG A 464 59.51 47.46 22.30
N ASN A 465 60.74 47.44 22.86
CA ASN A 465 61.11 48.40 23.92
C ASN A 465 61.04 49.83 23.35
N GLY A 466 60.44 50.76 24.04
CA GLY A 466 60.17 52.13 23.57
C GLY A 466 59.10 52.27 22.52
N GLY A 467 58.20 51.24 22.40
CA GLY A 467 57.08 51.25 21.48
C GLY A 467 55.93 52.09 21.95
N HIS A 468 54.87 52.03 21.18
CA HIS A 468 53.66 52.81 21.39
C HIS A 468 52.39 51.95 21.26
N VAL A 469 51.41 52.18 22.10
CA VAL A 469 50.06 51.58 22.04
C VAL A 469 49.03 52.71 22.05
N LYS A 470 48.17 52.72 21.07
CA LYS A 470 47.08 53.68 20.95
C LYS A 470 45.75 52.98 21.19
N LEU A 471 45.01 53.46 22.16
CA LEU A 471 43.66 52.98 22.51
C LEU A 471 42.65 54.05 22.13
N THR A 472 41.69 53.74 21.27
CA THR A 472 40.68 54.71 20.80
C THR A 472 39.28 54.18 21.12
N ALA A 473 38.46 55.04 21.75
CA ALA A 473 37.04 54.73 21.96
C ALA A 473 36.19 55.86 21.33
N GLU A 474 35.42 55.50 20.32
CA GLU A 474 34.68 56.51 19.55
C GLU A 474 33.31 55.99 19.13
N ARG A 475 32.41 56.92 18.78
CA ARG A 475 31.11 56.61 18.20
C ARG A 475 31.24 56.48 16.68
N VAL A 476 30.68 55.41 16.15
CA VAL A 476 30.66 55.16 14.70
C VAL A 476 29.20 54.95 14.29
N GLY A 477 28.62 55.92 13.57
CA GLY A 477 27.21 55.94 13.27
C GLY A 477 26.37 55.93 14.54
N ARG A 478 25.54 54.93 14.71
CA ARG A 478 24.71 54.72 15.92
C ARG A 478 25.39 53.79 16.94
N GLY A 479 26.42 53.02 16.53
CA GLY A 479 27.17 52.13 17.40
C GLY A 479 28.43 52.74 18.02
N ALA A 480 29.27 51.86 18.62
CA ALA A 480 30.51 52.23 19.25
C ALA A 480 31.66 51.41 18.68
N ARG A 481 32.87 51.96 18.69
CA ARG A 481 34.08 51.29 18.25
C ARG A 481 35.20 51.47 19.27
N VAL A 482 35.90 50.38 19.57
CA VAL A 482 37.14 50.37 20.32
C VAL A 482 38.23 49.89 19.38
N VAL A 483 39.36 50.64 19.29
CA VAL A 483 40.51 50.27 18.49
C VAL A 483 41.74 50.22 19.41
N VAL A 484 42.48 49.12 19.33
CA VAL A 484 43.79 48.97 19.98
C VAL A 484 44.81 48.80 18.87
N GLU A 485 45.73 49.74 18.77
CA GLU A 485 46.80 49.81 17.76
C GLU A 485 48.15 49.78 18.46
N ASP A 486 49.07 48.94 18.01
CA ASP A 486 50.44 48.85 18.47
C ASP A 486 51.41 48.94 17.29
N ASN A 487 52.67 49.33 17.58
CA ASN A 487 53.77 49.32 16.62
C ASN A 487 54.79 48.22 16.93
N GLY A 488 54.32 47.07 17.45
CA GLY A 488 55.11 45.94 17.87
C GLY A 488 55.62 45.05 16.71
N VAL A 489 55.76 43.76 17.00
CA VAL A 489 56.33 42.78 16.05
C VAL A 489 55.38 42.41 14.91
N GLY A 490 54.09 42.63 15.06
CA GLY A 490 53.06 42.22 14.09
C GLY A 490 52.85 40.73 14.04
N ILE A 491 51.92 40.30 13.18
CA ILE A 491 51.48 38.91 13.01
C ILE A 491 51.58 38.54 11.53
N ALA A 492 52.25 37.44 11.21
CA ALA A 492 52.36 36.92 9.87
C ALA A 492 50.98 36.55 9.31
N ARG A 493 50.74 36.74 8.01
CA ARG A 493 49.42 36.63 7.38
C ARG A 493 48.78 35.25 7.55
N ASP A 494 49.55 34.18 7.48
CA ASP A 494 49.11 32.79 7.65
C ASP A 494 48.66 32.44 9.07
N GLN A 495 49.00 33.32 10.04
CA GLN A 495 48.68 33.11 11.47
C GLN A 495 47.55 34.01 11.98
N GLN A 496 47.13 35.02 11.21
CA GLN A 496 46.15 36.01 11.65
C GLN A 496 44.76 35.43 11.95
N GLU A 497 44.34 34.37 11.27
CA GLU A 497 43.09 33.67 11.58
C GLU A 497 43.24 32.79 12.82
N ARG A 498 44.41 32.16 12.98
CA ARG A 498 44.68 31.19 14.03
C ARG A 498 44.96 31.82 15.41
N VAL A 499 45.37 33.07 15.48
CA VAL A 499 45.62 33.74 16.77
C VAL A 499 44.37 33.86 17.66
N PHE A 500 43.18 33.67 17.11
CA PHE A 500 41.91 33.62 17.85
C PHE A 500 41.51 32.19 18.27
N GLU A 501 42.28 31.16 17.85
CA GLU A 501 42.09 29.77 18.31
C GLU A 501 42.49 29.66 19.79
N ARG A 502 41.85 28.76 20.52
CA ARG A 502 42.13 28.50 21.95
C ARG A 502 43.50 27.84 22.09
N PHE A 503 44.31 28.33 23.03
CA PHE A 503 45.68 27.87 23.31
C PHE A 503 46.69 28.09 22.18
N TYR A 504 46.29 28.78 21.10
CA TYR A 504 47.19 29.06 20.01
C TYR A 504 48.22 30.14 20.37
N ARG A 505 49.50 29.94 20.01
CA ARG A 505 50.59 30.86 20.21
C ARG A 505 51.50 30.82 19.00
N VAL A 506 51.85 31.98 18.46
CA VAL A 506 52.78 32.14 17.33
C VAL A 506 54.16 31.58 17.67
N ASP A 507 54.68 31.84 18.88
CA ASP A 507 55.96 31.37 19.38
C ASP A 507 55.80 30.54 20.65
N LYS A 508 56.13 29.23 20.57
CA LYS A 508 56.19 28.32 21.73
C LYS A 508 57.46 28.46 22.54
N SER A 509 58.50 29.12 21.99
CA SER A 509 59.87 29.22 22.60
C SER A 509 60.03 30.38 23.58
N HIS A 510 59.21 31.40 23.51
CA HIS A 510 59.25 32.47 24.53
C HIS A 510 58.47 32.01 25.78
N SER A 511 59.17 31.22 26.59
CA SER A 511 58.75 30.72 27.89
C SER A 511 58.53 31.88 28.86
N GLY A 512 57.32 32.35 28.99
CA GLY A 512 57.06 33.23 30.12
C GLY A 512 55.78 34.01 30.21
N ARG A 513 55.08 34.34 29.16
CA ARG A 513 53.86 35.12 29.25
C ARG A 513 52.78 34.67 28.28
N GLY A 514 51.59 34.46 28.79
CA GLY A 514 50.33 34.23 28.06
C GLY A 514 49.85 32.78 28.05
N THR A 515 48.58 32.59 28.33
CA THR A 515 47.84 31.31 28.36
C THR A 515 47.45 30.82 26.96
N GLY A 516 47.51 31.70 25.95
CA GLY A 516 46.98 31.46 24.62
C GLY A 516 45.44 31.55 24.58
N LEU A 517 44.81 31.99 25.68
CA LEU A 517 43.34 32.14 25.78
C LEU A 517 42.85 33.59 25.61
N GLY A 518 43.75 34.59 25.78
CA GLY A 518 43.34 36.01 25.79
C GLY A 518 42.60 36.48 24.53
N LEU A 519 43.11 36.18 23.32
CA LEU A 519 42.42 36.56 22.06
C LEU A 519 41.17 35.71 21.80
N SER A 520 41.12 34.45 22.27
CA SER A 520 39.89 33.64 22.19
C SER A 520 38.80 34.18 23.14
N ILE A 521 39.17 34.70 24.33
CA ILE A 521 38.24 35.41 25.22
C ILE A 521 37.70 36.66 24.53
N VAL A 522 38.52 37.43 23.83
CA VAL A 522 38.07 38.60 23.04
C VAL A 522 37.08 38.19 21.96
N LYS A 523 37.38 37.12 21.21
CA LYS A 523 36.47 36.60 20.16
C LYS A 523 35.10 36.17 20.71
N HIS A 524 35.08 35.38 21.80
CA HIS A 524 33.86 34.93 22.44
C HIS A 524 33.09 36.08 23.10
N GLY A 525 33.79 37.00 23.76
CA GLY A 525 33.21 38.21 24.32
C GLY A 525 32.60 39.14 23.26
N ALA A 526 33.25 39.29 22.11
CA ALA A 526 32.71 40.02 20.98
C ALA A 526 31.45 39.36 20.43
N ALA A 527 31.48 38.05 20.19
CA ALA A 527 30.27 37.27 19.76
C ALA A 527 29.12 37.38 20.76
N PHE A 528 29.41 37.27 22.06
CA PHE A 528 28.42 37.44 23.14
C PHE A 528 27.74 38.82 23.09
N HIS A 529 28.47 39.90 22.75
CA HIS A 529 27.93 41.22 22.66
C HIS A 529 27.42 41.61 21.24
N GLY A 530 27.44 40.69 20.27
CA GLY A 530 27.10 40.96 18.88
C GLY A 530 28.07 41.95 18.21
N ALA A 531 29.27 42.07 18.75
CA ALA A 531 30.28 42.99 18.22
C ALA A 531 31.09 42.33 17.09
N GLN A 532 31.41 43.11 16.06
CA GLN A 532 32.27 42.69 14.98
C GLN A 532 33.73 42.88 15.39
N LEU A 533 34.56 41.83 15.29
CA LEU A 533 35.97 41.81 15.57
C LEU A 533 36.73 41.80 14.23
N SER A 534 37.69 42.73 14.07
CA SER A 534 38.59 42.74 12.92
C SER A 534 40.04 42.93 13.36
N LEU A 535 40.99 42.28 12.65
CA LEU A 535 42.42 42.35 12.90
C LEU A 535 43.13 42.75 11.61
N GLN A 536 44.01 43.70 11.72
CA GLN A 536 44.91 44.13 10.66
C GLN A 536 46.36 44.14 11.22
N SER A 537 47.25 43.37 10.64
CA SER A 537 48.63 43.27 11.13
C SER A 537 49.60 43.05 9.98
N HIS A 538 50.78 43.64 10.12
CA HIS A 538 51.89 43.42 9.22
C HIS A 538 53.14 43.13 10.05
N GLU A 539 53.83 42.09 9.69
CA GLU A 539 55.05 41.67 10.39
C GLU A 539 56.09 42.82 10.40
N GLY A 540 56.60 43.15 11.58
CA GLY A 540 57.50 44.25 11.80
C GLY A 540 56.90 45.66 11.87
N GLN A 541 55.62 45.81 11.60
CA GLN A 541 54.95 47.12 11.60
C GLN A 541 53.95 47.33 12.75
N GLY A 542 53.45 46.23 13.34
CA GLY A 542 52.49 46.24 14.44
C GLY A 542 51.16 45.64 14.10
N THR A 543 50.20 45.77 15.05
CA THR A 543 48.88 45.16 14.97
C THR A 543 47.81 46.20 15.35
N THR A 544 46.69 46.16 14.63
CA THR A 544 45.48 46.94 14.94
C THR A 544 44.33 45.97 15.09
N VAL A 545 43.69 45.96 16.27
CA VAL A 545 42.50 45.19 16.55
C VAL A 545 41.32 46.13 16.79
N THR A 546 40.24 45.91 16.08
CA THR A 546 39.04 46.73 16.12
C THR A 546 37.84 45.95 16.58
N LEU A 547 37.15 46.44 17.60
CA LEU A 547 35.85 45.96 18.09
C LEU A 547 34.78 46.98 17.72
N THR A 548 33.81 46.59 16.91
CA THR A 548 32.68 47.44 16.53
C THR A 548 31.38 46.87 17.14
N PHE A 549 30.82 47.64 18.06
CA PHE A 549 29.58 47.24 18.75
C PHE A 549 28.37 47.83 18.01
N PRO A 550 27.27 47.07 17.90
CA PRO A 550 26.03 47.53 17.34
C PRO A 550 25.40 48.66 18.19
N GLU A 551 24.36 49.29 17.66
CA GLU A 551 23.57 50.29 18.42
C GLU A 551 23.08 49.71 19.74
N ALA A 552 23.17 50.47 20.80
CA ALA A 552 22.55 50.11 22.08
C ALA A 552 21.04 50.33 21.94
N GLU A 553 20.30 49.26 21.71
CA GLU A 553 18.82 49.28 21.83
C GLU A 553 18.37 49.48 23.28
#